data_6be86364a085458cba50b679714ce767
#
_entry.id   6be86364a085458cba50b679714ce767
#
_cell.length_a   1.000
_cell.length_b   1.000
_cell.length_c   1.000
_cell.angle_alpha   90.00
_cell.angle_beta   90.00
_cell.angle_gamma   90.00
#
_symmetry.space_group_name_H-M   'P 1'
#
loop_
_entity.id
_entity.type
_entity.pdbx_description
1 polymer ?
#
loop_
_entity_poly.entity_id
_entity_poly.type
_entity_poly.pdbx_seq_one_letter_code
_entity_poly.pdbx_strand_id
1 'polypeptide(L)'
;MNNNDIYRQYMYSYPHKTAYRELENVSFSKVKPRIYEHDTHLYVHMPFCQSRCGFCNLFTCTGAENTFIDSYIDAIITQGQQMALAPVHWASFTVGGGTPLLLNIAQLEKLFFSVFDVLNVDWNIYKTIETSPTDTTAEKVALLNAFSVNRVSIGVQSFHDSELHTLHRRHNTASAHQALEWLKAGHFPSLNIDIIYGIPGQTHASLTESLHQALVYQPEELFLYPLYNMPRQENMHSYYVLARDLLRNAGYTQTSMRRFVLNPAPSAAAESCGFENSLALGAGGRSYLGNLHYCSPWSSNLQTSRKIIQAFIDSPDKTVINHGYLLPPDEMKRRFIIKNLFFWQGLSLSDYQQYFTSDALRDFPDLERFIRQGYCYQNGSRLRLTETGMALSDCLAPVFVSPEVMLRENRQR
;
A
#
# COMPACT_ATOMS: atom_id res chain seq x y z
N MET A 1 -19.18 -18.67 10.80
CA MET A 1 -18.40 -17.42 11.00
C MET A 1 -19.37 -16.27 11.10
N ASN A 2 -19.27 -15.46 12.14
CA ASN A 2 -20.09 -14.25 12.23
C ASN A 2 -19.63 -13.27 11.13
N ASN A 3 -20.56 -12.65 10.40
CA ASN A 3 -20.24 -11.68 9.33
C ASN A 3 -19.31 -10.53 9.78
N ASN A 4 -19.28 -10.23 11.08
CA ASN A 4 -18.41 -9.22 11.66
C ASN A 4 -16.91 -9.64 11.77
N ASP A 5 -16.60 -10.92 11.59
CA ASP A 5 -15.24 -11.44 11.69
C ASP A 5 -14.47 -11.41 10.36
N ILE A 6 -15.20 -11.23 9.23
CA ILE A 6 -14.64 -11.35 7.88
C ILE A 6 -13.61 -10.27 7.57
N TYR A 7 -13.73 -9.08 8.15
CA TYR A 7 -12.91 -7.91 7.82
C TYR A 7 -12.06 -7.40 9.00
N ARG A 8 -11.59 -8.32 9.86
CA ARG A 8 -10.85 -7.94 11.07
C ARG A 8 -9.45 -7.41 10.82
N GLN A 9 -8.78 -7.92 9.79
CA GLN A 9 -7.36 -7.61 9.57
C GLN A 9 -7.02 -7.58 8.09
N TYR A 10 -6.54 -6.43 7.63
CA TYR A 10 -6.03 -6.28 6.28
C TYR A 10 -4.59 -6.79 6.18
N MET A 11 -4.39 -7.86 5.43
CA MET A 11 -3.08 -8.50 5.25
C MET A 11 -2.36 -7.97 4.01
N TYR A 12 -2.05 -6.68 3.98
CA TYR A 12 -1.29 -6.07 2.87
C TYR A 12 0.23 -6.21 3.04
N SER A 13 0.71 -6.48 4.24
CA SER A 13 2.13 -6.71 4.53
C SER A 13 2.28 -7.73 5.66
N TYR A 14 3.36 -8.51 5.62
CA TYR A 14 3.68 -9.46 6.65
C TYR A 14 5.18 -9.45 6.95
N PRO A 15 5.60 -9.37 8.23
CA PRO A 15 4.78 -8.98 9.38
C PRO A 15 4.28 -7.53 9.28
N HIS A 16 3.16 -7.22 9.93
CA HIS A 16 2.69 -5.84 10.01
C HIS A 16 3.65 -4.98 10.84
N LYS A 17 3.76 -3.71 10.54
CA LYS A 17 4.67 -2.76 11.23
C LYS A 17 4.51 -2.71 12.75
N THR A 18 3.34 -3.08 13.29
CA THR A 18 3.11 -3.18 14.73
C THR A 18 3.85 -4.35 15.40
N ALA A 19 4.38 -5.29 14.63
CA ALA A 19 5.27 -6.33 15.12
C ALA A 19 6.73 -5.88 15.26
N TYR A 20 7.12 -4.74 14.64
CA TYR A 20 8.49 -4.25 14.68
C TYR A 20 8.88 -3.80 16.09
N ARG A 21 10.15 -3.95 16.41
CA ARG A 21 10.73 -3.61 17.71
C ARG A 21 12.06 -2.92 17.49
N GLU A 22 12.59 -2.38 18.56
CA GLU A 22 13.95 -1.90 18.61
C GLU A 22 14.93 -2.99 18.17
N LEU A 23 15.84 -2.64 17.28
CA LEU A 23 16.92 -3.49 16.79
C LEU A 23 18.24 -2.99 17.41
N GLU A 24 19.10 -3.91 17.79
CA GLU A 24 20.48 -3.57 18.12
C GLU A 24 21.15 -3.01 16.83
N ASN A 25 21.48 -1.74 16.85
CA ASN A 25 22.00 -0.90 15.78
C ASN A 25 22.52 -1.67 14.55
N VAL A 26 21.65 -1.89 13.58
CA VAL A 26 22.03 -2.50 12.31
C VAL A 26 22.62 -1.41 11.44
N SER A 27 23.92 -1.52 11.15
CA SER A 27 24.57 -0.58 10.22
C SER A 27 24.01 -0.76 8.81
N PHE A 28 23.63 0.34 8.15
CA PHE A 28 23.18 0.33 6.77
C PHE A 28 24.22 -0.30 5.82
N SER A 29 25.51 -0.11 6.09
CA SER A 29 26.59 -0.72 5.29
C SER A 29 26.53 -2.24 5.24
N LYS A 30 26.00 -2.90 6.31
CA LYS A 30 25.84 -4.36 6.36
C LYS A 30 24.64 -4.86 5.53
N VAL A 31 23.62 -4.02 5.34
CA VAL A 31 22.40 -4.39 4.58
C VAL A 31 22.42 -3.87 3.16
N LYS A 32 23.22 -2.85 2.89
CA LYS A 32 23.39 -2.25 1.55
C LYS A 32 23.62 -3.28 0.42
N PRO A 33 24.45 -4.35 0.57
CA PRO A 33 24.63 -5.34 -0.48
C PRO A 33 23.33 -6.00 -0.94
N ARG A 34 22.34 -6.16 -0.05
CA ARG A 34 21.04 -6.79 -0.38
C ARG A 34 20.23 -6.01 -1.40
N ILE A 35 20.47 -4.70 -1.54
CA ILE A 35 19.80 -3.84 -2.52
C ILE A 35 20.14 -4.28 -3.95
N TYR A 36 21.30 -4.90 -4.14
CA TYR A 36 21.82 -5.32 -5.45
C TYR A 36 21.53 -6.79 -5.78
N GLU A 37 20.97 -7.56 -4.84
CA GLU A 37 20.68 -8.98 -5.03
C GLU A 37 19.45 -9.22 -5.90
N HIS A 38 18.50 -8.28 -5.89
CA HIS A 38 17.23 -8.36 -6.61
C HIS A 38 16.81 -6.97 -7.09
N ASP A 39 15.87 -6.95 -8.03
CA ASP A 39 15.17 -5.73 -8.41
C ASP A 39 14.59 -5.04 -7.15
N THR A 40 14.90 -3.76 -6.99
CA THR A 40 14.53 -3.02 -5.79
C THR A 40 13.57 -1.89 -6.14
N HIS A 41 12.45 -1.82 -5.44
CA HIS A 41 11.50 -0.73 -5.53
C HIS A 41 11.95 0.43 -4.66
N LEU A 42 11.90 1.65 -5.20
CA LEU A 42 12.17 2.87 -4.45
C LEU A 42 10.86 3.49 -3.98
N TYR A 43 10.74 3.70 -2.68
CA TYR A 43 9.56 4.31 -2.07
C TYR A 43 9.94 5.58 -1.30
N VAL A 44 9.23 6.67 -1.50
CA VAL A 44 9.35 7.88 -0.69
C VAL A 44 8.09 8.05 0.15
N HIS A 45 8.26 8.10 1.47
CA HIS A 45 7.15 8.35 2.37
C HIS A 45 6.96 9.84 2.60
N MET A 46 5.81 10.35 2.18
CA MET A 46 5.41 11.74 2.41
C MET A 46 4.27 11.77 3.43
N PRO A 47 4.58 12.02 4.73
CA PRO A 47 3.62 11.81 5.82
C PRO A 47 2.59 12.93 5.97
N PHE A 48 2.59 13.93 5.11
CA PHE A 48 1.77 15.13 5.29
C PHE A 48 0.37 14.99 4.70
N CYS A 49 -0.61 15.48 5.46
CA CYS A 49 -2.00 15.61 5.03
C CYS A 49 -2.56 16.97 5.48
N GLN A 50 -3.55 17.50 4.76
CA GLN A 50 -4.27 18.69 5.21
C GLN A 50 -5.09 18.42 6.48
N SER A 51 -5.69 17.23 6.57
CA SER A 51 -6.47 16.77 7.72
C SER A 51 -6.36 15.26 7.85
N ARG A 52 -6.76 14.74 9.03
CA ARG A 52 -6.81 13.30 9.24
C ARG A 52 -8.24 12.80 9.07
N CYS A 53 -8.40 11.83 8.16
CA CYS A 53 -9.67 11.13 7.97
C CYS A 53 -9.99 10.25 9.18
N GLY A 54 -11.29 10.04 9.48
CA GLY A 54 -11.72 9.27 10.64
C GLY A 54 -11.25 7.80 10.64
N PHE A 55 -11.09 7.21 9.47
CA PHE A 55 -10.65 5.83 9.29
C PHE A 55 -9.12 5.64 9.18
N CYS A 56 -8.34 6.73 9.14
CA CYS A 56 -6.92 6.68 8.81
C CYS A 56 -6.08 6.02 9.92
N ASN A 57 -5.30 5.00 9.54
CA ASN A 57 -4.33 4.33 10.40
C ASN A 57 -2.88 4.50 9.91
N LEU A 58 -2.65 5.42 8.97
CA LEU A 58 -1.32 5.67 8.42
C LEU A 58 -0.49 6.54 9.36
N PHE A 59 0.82 6.48 9.18
CA PHE A 59 1.77 7.41 9.80
C PHE A 59 1.66 8.75 9.09
N THR A 60 0.96 9.71 9.70
CA THR A 60 0.69 11.01 9.09
C THR A 60 0.88 12.16 10.06
N CYS A 61 1.12 13.34 9.51
CA CYS A 61 1.21 14.62 10.19
C CYS A 61 0.30 15.63 9.49
N THR A 62 -0.52 16.34 10.27
CA THR A 62 -1.39 17.40 9.76
C THR A 62 -0.94 18.77 10.26
N GLY A 63 -1.30 19.84 9.54
CA GLY A 63 -0.96 21.20 9.94
C GLY A 63 0.54 21.51 9.86
N ALA A 64 1.26 20.84 8.97
CA ALA A 64 2.66 21.11 8.72
C ALA A 64 2.79 22.40 7.90
N GLU A 65 3.66 23.31 8.34
CA GLU A 65 4.02 24.52 7.61
C GLU A 65 4.98 24.18 6.46
N ASN A 66 5.00 24.99 5.40
CA ASN A 66 5.88 24.76 4.25
C ASN A 66 7.35 24.62 4.64
N THR A 67 7.85 25.42 5.57
CA THR A 67 9.24 25.33 6.06
C THR A 67 9.56 23.99 6.71
N PHE A 68 8.58 23.40 7.43
CA PHE A 68 8.74 22.05 8.00
C PHE A 68 8.76 20.96 6.92
N ILE A 69 7.90 21.11 5.91
CA ILE A 69 7.88 20.21 4.73
C ILE A 69 9.19 20.33 3.95
N ASP A 70 9.69 21.55 3.72
CA ASP A 70 10.98 21.79 3.03
C ASP A 70 12.14 21.14 3.77
N SER A 71 12.20 21.30 5.10
CA SER A 71 13.22 20.64 5.94
C SER A 71 13.14 19.13 5.87
N TYR A 72 11.93 18.57 5.76
CA TYR A 72 11.73 17.13 5.61
C TYR A 72 12.19 16.63 4.23
N ILE A 73 11.94 17.37 3.16
CA ILE A 73 12.44 17.04 1.81
C ILE A 73 13.97 17.08 1.81
N ASP A 74 14.58 18.08 2.43
CA ASP A 74 16.04 18.17 2.57
C ASP A 74 16.63 16.98 3.36
N ALA A 75 15.90 16.54 4.39
CA ALA A 75 16.28 15.35 5.15
C ALA A 75 16.20 14.06 4.32
N ILE A 76 15.21 13.92 3.44
CA ILE A 76 15.10 12.78 2.49
C ILE A 76 16.28 12.80 1.51
N ILE A 77 16.62 13.96 0.94
CA ILE A 77 17.76 14.12 0.03
C ILE A 77 19.07 13.75 0.74
N THR A 78 19.26 14.26 1.96
CA THR A 78 20.41 13.92 2.80
C THR A 78 20.50 12.43 3.10
N GLN A 79 19.35 11.78 3.37
CA GLN A 79 19.29 10.32 3.56
C GLN A 79 19.81 9.57 2.34
N GLY A 80 19.35 9.94 1.14
CA GLY A 80 19.83 9.36 -0.11
C GLY A 80 21.34 9.53 -0.30
N GLN A 81 21.85 10.74 -0.04
CA GLN A 81 23.29 11.04 -0.11
C GLN A 81 24.12 10.19 0.86
N GLN A 82 23.67 10.09 2.11
CA GLN A 82 24.36 9.31 3.15
C GLN A 82 24.35 7.81 2.88
N MET A 83 23.35 7.29 2.18
CA MET A 83 23.33 5.89 1.75
C MET A 83 24.47 5.57 0.77
N ALA A 84 24.96 6.55 0.02
CA ALA A 84 26.09 6.44 -0.90
C ALA A 84 26.00 5.17 -1.77
N LEU A 85 24.85 4.98 -2.43
CA LEU A 85 24.60 3.80 -3.25
C LEU A 85 25.43 3.88 -4.55
N ALA A 86 25.99 2.74 -4.96
CA ALA A 86 26.39 2.55 -6.36
C ALA A 86 25.11 2.49 -7.23
N PRO A 87 25.21 2.57 -8.56
CA PRO A 87 24.03 2.44 -9.42
C PRO A 87 23.22 1.19 -9.08
N VAL A 88 21.93 1.38 -8.81
CA VAL A 88 20.94 0.33 -8.49
C VAL A 88 20.03 0.15 -9.69
N HIS A 89 19.67 -1.08 -9.98
CA HIS A 89 18.57 -1.35 -10.89
C HIS A 89 17.24 -1.18 -10.14
N TRP A 90 16.66 0.03 -10.28
CA TRP A 90 15.38 0.35 -9.66
C TRP A 90 14.23 -0.21 -10.50
N ALA A 91 13.38 -1.04 -9.90
CA ALA A 91 12.21 -1.63 -10.57
C ALA A 91 11.04 -0.63 -10.72
N SER A 92 10.85 0.22 -9.73
CA SER A 92 9.83 1.27 -9.75
C SER A 92 10.15 2.38 -8.73
N PHE A 93 9.48 3.51 -8.90
CA PHE A 93 9.50 4.62 -7.95
C PHE A 93 8.07 4.94 -7.49
N THR A 94 7.86 5.05 -6.19
CA THR A 94 6.55 5.38 -5.61
C THR A 94 6.66 6.48 -4.58
N VAL A 95 5.81 7.49 -4.67
CA VAL A 95 5.62 8.50 -3.62
C VAL A 95 4.24 8.30 -3.01
N GLY A 96 4.21 7.93 -1.72
CA GLY A 96 2.98 7.61 -1.02
C GLY A 96 3.01 8.03 0.44
N GLY A 97 2.01 7.59 1.21
CA GLY A 97 1.94 7.79 2.66
C GLY A 97 0.75 8.58 3.14
N GLY A 98 0.89 9.88 3.33
CA GLY A 98 -0.19 10.80 3.64
C GLY A 98 -0.92 11.23 2.37
N THR A 99 -0.58 12.41 1.87
CA THR A 99 -1.05 12.93 0.58
C THR A 99 0.12 13.62 -0.13
N PRO A 100 0.89 12.92 -0.96
CA PRO A 100 2.05 13.48 -1.64
C PRO A 100 1.75 14.75 -2.45
N LEU A 101 0.61 14.83 -3.11
CA LEU A 101 0.21 16.04 -3.83
C LEU A 101 -0.24 17.22 -2.94
N LEU A 102 -0.13 17.10 -1.61
CA LEU A 102 -0.15 18.27 -0.71
C LEU A 102 1.02 19.22 -1.02
N LEU A 103 2.15 18.67 -1.44
CA LEU A 103 3.32 19.45 -1.84
C LEU A 103 2.97 20.48 -2.91
N ASN A 104 3.57 21.66 -2.82
CA ASN A 104 3.48 22.65 -3.91
C ASN A 104 4.40 22.24 -5.08
N ILE A 105 4.30 22.95 -6.19
CA ILE A 105 5.04 22.67 -7.42
C ILE A 105 6.55 22.61 -7.15
N ALA A 106 7.12 23.64 -6.52
CA ALA A 106 8.56 23.71 -6.26
C ALA A 106 9.03 22.57 -5.35
N GLN A 107 8.22 22.18 -4.37
CA GLN A 107 8.51 21.04 -3.48
C GLN A 107 8.48 19.70 -4.23
N LEU A 108 7.51 19.50 -5.14
CA LEU A 108 7.45 18.31 -5.99
C LEU A 108 8.66 18.24 -6.92
N GLU A 109 8.99 19.33 -7.59
CA GLU A 109 10.17 19.43 -8.46
C GLU A 109 11.45 19.11 -7.68
N LYS A 110 11.65 19.76 -6.54
CA LYS A 110 12.82 19.53 -5.68
C LYS A 110 12.92 18.06 -5.27
N LEU A 111 11.80 17.46 -4.85
CA LEU A 111 11.77 16.05 -4.44
C LEU A 111 12.18 15.12 -5.59
N PHE A 112 11.52 15.25 -6.75
CA PHE A 112 11.76 14.35 -7.88
C PHE A 112 13.18 14.52 -8.41
N PHE A 113 13.60 15.75 -8.76
CA PHE A 113 14.93 15.99 -9.31
C PHE A 113 16.04 15.55 -8.36
N SER A 114 15.93 15.93 -7.07
CA SER A 114 17.01 15.61 -6.13
C SER A 114 17.08 14.12 -5.79
N VAL A 115 15.96 13.42 -5.63
CA VAL A 115 15.96 11.97 -5.34
C VAL A 115 16.50 11.20 -6.54
N PHE A 116 16.12 11.59 -7.76
CA PHE A 116 16.55 10.92 -8.99
C PHE A 116 18.05 11.14 -9.23
N ASP A 117 18.55 12.36 -9.00
CA ASP A 117 19.97 12.69 -9.10
C ASP A 117 20.80 11.92 -8.08
N VAL A 118 20.45 12.04 -6.79
CA VAL A 118 21.20 11.44 -5.68
C VAL A 118 21.24 9.92 -5.73
N LEU A 119 20.15 9.27 -6.16
CA LEU A 119 20.07 7.81 -6.23
C LEU A 119 20.29 7.25 -7.64
N ASN A 120 20.65 8.11 -8.59
CA ASN A 120 20.87 7.74 -9.99
C ASN A 120 19.71 6.92 -10.57
N VAL A 121 18.48 7.44 -10.41
CA VAL A 121 17.26 6.78 -10.88
C VAL A 121 17.02 7.10 -12.35
N ASP A 122 16.77 6.09 -13.17
CA ASP A 122 16.39 6.29 -14.57
C ASP A 122 15.01 6.99 -14.66
N TRP A 123 14.94 8.07 -15.45
CA TRP A 123 13.69 8.79 -15.66
C TRP A 123 12.61 7.98 -16.39
N ASN A 124 12.96 6.87 -17.04
CA ASN A 124 12.02 5.98 -17.70
C ASN A 124 11.43 4.90 -16.76
N ILE A 125 11.82 4.90 -15.49
CA ILE A 125 11.30 3.98 -14.49
C ILE A 125 9.77 4.13 -14.35
N TYR A 126 9.07 3.05 -13.97
CA TYR A 126 7.64 3.11 -13.65
C TYR A 126 7.41 3.92 -12.36
N LYS A 127 6.64 5.01 -12.48
CA LYS A 127 6.40 5.97 -11.39
C LYS A 127 4.95 5.95 -10.93
N THR A 128 4.76 5.87 -9.62
CA THR A 128 3.44 5.93 -8.97
C THR A 128 3.40 7.09 -7.97
N ILE A 129 2.28 7.81 -7.91
CA ILE A 129 2.01 8.83 -6.90
C ILE A 129 0.59 8.72 -6.35
N GLU A 130 0.44 8.98 -5.05
CA GLU A 130 -0.85 9.02 -4.36
C GLU A 130 -1.35 10.45 -4.21
N THR A 131 -2.67 10.65 -4.26
CA THR A 131 -3.30 11.96 -4.11
C THR A 131 -4.68 11.89 -3.44
N SER A 132 -5.25 13.06 -3.20
CA SER A 132 -6.65 13.25 -2.78
C SER A 132 -7.33 14.29 -3.68
N PRO A 133 -8.67 14.32 -3.76
CA PRO A 133 -9.38 15.32 -4.57
C PRO A 133 -9.01 16.76 -4.24
N THR A 134 -8.82 17.12 -2.97
CA THR A 134 -8.46 18.48 -2.55
C THR A 134 -7.06 18.91 -2.95
N ASP A 135 -6.15 17.95 -3.16
CA ASP A 135 -4.73 18.23 -3.42
C ASP A 135 -4.36 18.09 -4.89
N THR A 136 -5.29 17.60 -5.72
CA THR A 136 -5.15 17.47 -7.17
C THR A 136 -5.56 18.77 -7.86
N THR A 137 -4.67 19.35 -8.67
CA THR A 137 -4.93 20.54 -9.49
C THR A 137 -4.44 20.33 -10.91
N ALA A 138 -4.97 21.08 -11.87
CA ALA A 138 -4.55 21.01 -13.28
C ALA A 138 -3.04 21.24 -13.44
N GLU A 139 -2.48 22.19 -12.69
CA GLU A 139 -1.05 22.50 -12.70
C GLU A 139 -0.20 21.31 -12.21
N LYS A 140 -0.60 20.67 -11.10
CA LYS A 140 0.09 19.47 -10.60
C LYS A 140 -0.03 18.30 -11.56
N VAL A 141 -1.18 18.10 -12.19
CA VAL A 141 -1.37 17.08 -13.23
C VAL A 141 -0.42 17.31 -14.40
N ALA A 142 -0.27 18.57 -14.87
CA ALA A 142 0.69 18.92 -15.91
C ALA A 142 2.14 18.60 -15.49
N LEU A 143 2.51 18.89 -14.24
CA LEU A 143 3.83 18.54 -13.69
C LEU A 143 4.06 17.03 -13.64
N LEU A 144 3.06 16.25 -13.20
CA LEU A 144 3.17 14.79 -13.18
C LEU A 144 3.36 14.20 -14.57
N ASN A 145 2.73 14.79 -15.60
CA ASN A 145 2.94 14.41 -16.99
C ASN A 145 4.37 14.76 -17.45
N ALA A 146 4.88 15.94 -17.09
CA ALA A 146 6.26 16.32 -17.39
C ALA A 146 7.28 15.35 -16.75
N PHE A 147 6.96 14.79 -15.57
CA PHE A 147 7.75 13.74 -14.93
C PHE A 147 7.48 12.33 -15.48
N SER A 148 6.61 12.18 -16.48
CA SER A 148 6.22 10.88 -17.03
C SER A 148 5.75 9.92 -15.96
N VAL A 149 4.89 10.38 -15.05
CA VAL A 149 4.25 9.52 -14.04
C VAL A 149 3.33 8.53 -14.77
N ASN A 150 3.44 7.25 -14.41
CA ASN A 150 2.69 6.18 -15.05
C ASN A 150 1.37 5.89 -14.34
N ARG A 151 1.34 6.01 -13.01
CA ARG A 151 0.17 5.66 -12.21
C ARG A 151 -0.14 6.74 -11.17
N VAL A 152 -1.37 7.20 -11.18
CA VAL A 152 -1.90 8.08 -10.11
C VAL A 152 -3.00 7.34 -9.36
N SER A 153 -2.91 7.34 -8.02
CA SER A 153 -3.92 6.74 -7.14
C SER A 153 -4.63 7.85 -6.38
N ILE A 154 -5.96 7.96 -6.54
CA ILE A 154 -6.75 9.00 -5.87
C ILE A 154 -7.73 8.40 -4.87
N GLY A 155 -7.65 8.85 -3.62
CA GLY A 155 -8.57 8.45 -2.56
C GLY A 155 -9.87 9.24 -2.59
N VAL A 156 -10.84 8.84 -3.41
CA VAL A 156 -12.18 9.46 -3.47
C VAL A 156 -13.07 8.97 -2.32
N GLN A 157 -13.07 7.68 -2.07
CA GLN A 157 -13.77 6.95 -1.00
C GLN A 157 -15.29 6.81 -1.21
N SER A 158 -15.99 7.86 -1.61
CA SER A 158 -17.42 7.91 -1.92
C SER A 158 -17.74 9.11 -2.83
N PHE A 159 -18.87 9.05 -3.54
CA PHE A 159 -19.44 10.17 -4.28
C PHE A 159 -20.74 10.69 -3.62
N HIS A 160 -20.88 10.51 -2.30
CA HIS A 160 -21.96 11.08 -1.50
C HIS A 160 -21.41 11.96 -0.39
N ASP A 161 -21.78 13.23 -0.37
CA ASP A 161 -21.28 14.22 0.60
C ASP A 161 -21.54 13.82 2.05
N SER A 162 -22.68 13.18 2.34
CA SER A 162 -22.99 12.67 3.68
C SER A 162 -22.03 11.55 4.13
N GLU A 163 -21.64 10.64 3.22
CA GLU A 163 -20.66 9.58 3.49
C GLU A 163 -19.26 10.18 3.64
N LEU A 164 -18.87 11.12 2.79
CA LEU A 164 -17.60 11.85 2.90
C LEU A 164 -17.50 12.62 4.23
N HIS A 165 -18.57 13.26 4.65
CA HIS A 165 -18.63 13.94 5.97
C HIS A 165 -18.47 12.94 7.11
N THR A 166 -19.14 11.78 7.06
CA THR A 166 -18.99 10.69 8.04
C THR A 166 -17.54 10.19 8.13
N LEU A 167 -16.84 10.11 6.99
CA LEU A 167 -15.43 9.74 6.92
C LEU A 167 -14.46 10.86 7.32
N HIS A 168 -14.95 12.04 7.69
CA HIS A 168 -14.16 13.26 7.96
C HIS A 168 -13.28 13.65 6.76
N ARG A 169 -13.79 13.49 5.54
CA ARG A 169 -13.11 13.95 4.31
C ARG A 169 -13.36 15.43 4.10
N ARG A 170 -12.37 16.13 3.58
CA ARG A 170 -12.48 17.59 3.29
C ARG A 170 -13.07 17.90 1.94
N HIS A 171 -12.92 16.98 0.98
CA HIS A 171 -13.50 17.13 -0.34
C HIS A 171 -15.00 16.77 -0.33
N ASN A 172 -15.70 17.30 -1.30
CA ASN A 172 -17.08 16.95 -1.63
C ASN A 172 -17.13 16.28 -3.02
N THR A 173 -18.31 15.84 -3.41
CA THR A 173 -18.55 15.18 -4.70
C THR A 173 -18.10 16.04 -5.89
N ALA A 174 -18.37 17.34 -5.88
CA ALA A 174 -17.99 18.25 -6.97
C ALA A 174 -16.46 18.33 -7.13
N SER A 175 -15.72 18.44 -6.02
CA SER A 175 -14.25 18.47 -6.05
C SER A 175 -13.65 17.11 -6.44
N ALA A 176 -14.32 16.00 -6.12
CA ALA A 176 -13.91 14.68 -6.58
C ALA A 176 -14.02 14.56 -8.11
N HIS A 177 -15.14 14.99 -8.68
CA HIS A 177 -15.32 15.03 -10.13
C HIS A 177 -14.29 15.93 -10.82
N GLN A 178 -14.09 17.13 -10.32
CA GLN A 178 -13.13 18.08 -10.91
C GLN A 178 -11.70 17.51 -10.92
N ALA A 179 -11.27 16.86 -9.82
CA ALA A 179 -9.97 16.22 -9.73
C ALA A 179 -9.83 15.06 -10.72
N LEU A 180 -10.88 14.24 -10.87
CA LEU A 180 -10.91 13.13 -11.82
C LEU A 180 -10.91 13.61 -13.28
N GLU A 181 -11.58 14.69 -13.60
CA GLU A 181 -11.52 15.33 -14.93
C GLU A 181 -10.10 15.77 -15.26
N TRP A 182 -9.39 16.43 -14.36
CA TRP A 182 -7.99 16.80 -14.57
C TRP A 182 -7.09 15.57 -14.75
N LEU A 183 -7.26 14.54 -13.91
CA LEU A 183 -6.48 13.32 -14.02
C LEU A 183 -6.75 12.58 -15.33
N LYS A 184 -8.01 12.53 -15.76
CA LYS A 184 -8.38 11.91 -17.05
C LYS A 184 -7.80 12.69 -18.23
N ALA A 185 -7.84 14.03 -18.20
CA ALA A 185 -7.20 14.89 -19.19
C ALA A 185 -5.66 14.75 -19.19
N GLY A 186 -5.06 14.29 -18.10
CA GLY A 186 -3.65 13.99 -17.98
C GLY A 186 -3.22 12.73 -18.72
N HIS A 187 -4.13 11.85 -19.15
CA HIS A 187 -3.85 10.63 -19.91
C HIS A 187 -2.77 9.73 -19.29
N PHE A 188 -2.77 9.58 -17.96
CA PHE A 188 -1.86 8.65 -17.29
C PHE A 188 -2.13 7.21 -17.73
N PRO A 189 -1.08 6.39 -17.94
CA PRO A 189 -1.24 4.96 -18.29
C PRO A 189 -2.09 4.17 -17.29
N SER A 190 -2.15 4.59 -16.03
CA SER A 190 -3.00 3.99 -15.02
C SER A 190 -3.56 5.05 -14.06
N LEU A 191 -4.87 5.14 -14.00
CA LEU A 191 -5.62 5.86 -12.97
C LEU A 191 -6.25 4.84 -12.04
N ASN A 192 -5.98 4.96 -10.74
CA ASN A 192 -6.66 4.19 -9.70
C ASN A 192 -7.59 5.08 -8.88
N ILE A 193 -8.80 4.61 -8.63
CA ILE A 193 -9.77 5.26 -7.73
C ILE A 193 -10.03 4.34 -6.52
N ASP A 194 -9.82 4.87 -5.31
CA ASP A 194 -10.14 4.16 -4.08
C ASP A 194 -11.57 4.47 -3.63
N ILE A 195 -12.34 3.42 -3.34
CA ILE A 195 -13.71 3.49 -2.82
C ILE A 195 -13.79 2.68 -1.52
N ILE A 196 -14.52 3.22 -0.53
CA ILE A 196 -14.78 2.55 0.76
C ILE A 196 -16.23 2.08 0.80
N TYR A 197 -16.44 0.83 1.26
CA TYR A 197 -17.76 0.30 1.57
C TYR A 197 -17.93 0.02 3.07
N GLY A 198 -19.20 0.01 3.51
CA GLY A 198 -19.57 -0.20 4.92
C GLY A 198 -19.46 1.07 5.76
N ILE A 199 -19.58 2.24 5.15
CA ILE A 199 -19.62 3.53 5.84
C ILE A 199 -20.93 3.65 6.62
N PRO A 200 -20.94 4.16 7.87
CA PRO A 200 -22.19 4.40 8.59
C PRO A 200 -23.17 5.28 7.79
N GLY A 201 -24.39 4.79 7.60
CA GLY A 201 -25.39 5.47 6.78
C GLY A 201 -25.33 5.12 5.28
N GLN A 202 -24.29 4.46 4.79
CA GLN A 202 -24.21 3.98 3.41
C GLN A 202 -25.31 2.95 3.14
N THR A 203 -25.86 2.96 1.94
CA THR A 203 -26.83 1.98 1.46
C THR A 203 -26.25 1.23 0.26
N HIS A 204 -26.86 0.09 -0.11
CA HIS A 204 -26.51 -0.58 -1.36
C HIS A 204 -26.71 0.35 -2.58
N ALA A 205 -27.75 1.19 -2.56
CA ALA A 205 -28.00 2.16 -3.63
C ALA A 205 -26.90 3.22 -3.72
N SER A 206 -26.50 3.82 -2.59
CA SER A 206 -25.44 4.86 -2.60
C SER A 206 -24.08 4.29 -2.98
N LEU A 207 -23.74 3.06 -2.57
CA LEU A 207 -22.51 2.41 -3.03
C LEU A 207 -22.57 2.12 -4.53
N THR A 208 -23.69 1.62 -5.04
CA THR A 208 -23.89 1.38 -6.48
C THR A 208 -23.71 2.67 -7.28
N GLU A 209 -24.31 3.76 -6.82
CA GLU A 209 -24.18 5.07 -7.46
C GLU A 209 -22.73 5.56 -7.43
N SER A 210 -22.04 5.45 -6.29
CA SER A 210 -20.61 5.82 -6.17
C SER A 210 -19.74 5.02 -7.16
N LEU A 211 -20.00 3.73 -7.33
CA LEU A 211 -19.27 2.90 -8.29
C LEU A 211 -19.59 3.32 -9.73
N HIS A 212 -20.85 3.60 -10.06
CA HIS A 212 -21.20 4.08 -11.39
C HIS A 212 -20.52 5.43 -11.71
N GLN A 213 -20.50 6.35 -10.75
CA GLN A 213 -19.80 7.63 -10.92
C GLN A 213 -18.29 7.45 -11.12
N ALA A 214 -17.66 6.53 -10.41
CA ALA A 214 -16.25 6.18 -10.63
C ALA A 214 -16.04 5.60 -12.05
N LEU A 215 -16.93 4.72 -12.50
CA LEU A 215 -16.85 4.05 -13.80
C LEU A 215 -17.02 4.99 -14.99
N VAL A 216 -17.65 6.17 -14.84
CA VAL A 216 -17.72 7.21 -15.88
C VAL A 216 -16.32 7.60 -16.36
N TYR A 217 -15.34 7.60 -15.46
CA TYR A 217 -13.94 7.94 -15.76
C TYR A 217 -13.14 6.79 -16.36
N GLN A 218 -13.71 5.58 -16.44
CA GLN A 218 -13.04 4.38 -16.96
C GLN A 218 -11.62 4.23 -16.37
N PRO A 219 -11.47 4.21 -15.05
CA PRO A 219 -10.15 4.05 -14.45
C PRO A 219 -9.57 2.68 -14.80
N GLU A 220 -8.26 2.58 -14.97
CA GLU A 220 -7.59 1.31 -15.21
C GLU A 220 -7.64 0.41 -13.98
N GLU A 221 -7.78 1.01 -12.79
CA GLU A 221 -7.84 0.28 -11.53
C GLU A 221 -8.90 0.88 -10.59
N LEU A 222 -9.50 0.01 -9.79
CA LEU A 222 -10.37 0.36 -8.67
C LEU A 222 -9.97 -0.45 -7.45
N PHE A 223 -9.77 0.24 -6.32
CA PHE A 223 -9.61 -0.42 -5.03
C PHE A 223 -10.86 -0.25 -4.18
N LEU A 224 -11.37 -1.37 -3.68
CA LEU A 224 -12.50 -1.43 -2.76
C LEU A 224 -11.98 -1.75 -1.36
N TYR A 225 -12.11 -0.81 -0.44
CA TYR A 225 -11.71 -1.00 0.95
C TYR A 225 -12.93 -1.16 1.85
N PRO A 226 -12.98 -2.21 2.70
CA PRO A 226 -13.92 -2.20 3.82
C PRO A 226 -13.52 -1.09 4.80
N LEU A 227 -14.51 -0.45 5.40
CA LEU A 227 -14.23 0.56 6.43
C LEU A 227 -13.51 -0.08 7.63
N TYR A 228 -12.37 0.48 8.02
CA TYR A 228 -11.62 0.13 9.22
C TYR A 228 -11.56 1.29 10.21
N ASN A 229 -11.26 0.98 11.47
CA ASN A 229 -11.02 1.96 12.56
C ASN A 229 -12.19 2.92 12.85
N MET A 230 -13.38 2.62 12.38
CA MET A 230 -14.63 3.32 12.67
C MET A 230 -15.74 2.29 12.87
N PRO A 231 -16.87 2.63 13.54
CA PRO A 231 -18.06 1.79 13.53
C PRO A 231 -18.45 1.43 12.11
N ARG A 232 -18.72 0.15 11.86
CA ARG A 232 -19.04 -0.38 10.53
C ARG A 232 -20.52 -0.71 10.42
N GLN A 233 -21.02 -0.72 9.18
CA GLN A 233 -22.33 -1.27 8.86
C GLN A 233 -22.39 -2.76 9.19
N GLU A 234 -23.57 -3.22 9.54
CA GLU A 234 -23.89 -4.65 9.52
C GLU A 234 -23.87 -5.16 8.08
N ASN A 235 -23.65 -6.47 7.92
CA ASN A 235 -23.66 -7.11 6.59
C ASN A 235 -22.61 -6.59 5.58
N MET A 236 -21.42 -6.22 6.03
CA MET A 236 -20.31 -5.78 5.17
C MET A 236 -20.10 -6.69 3.94
N HIS A 237 -20.37 -8.00 4.09
CA HIS A 237 -20.21 -8.95 3.01
C HIS A 237 -21.17 -8.70 1.85
N SER A 238 -22.39 -8.26 2.12
CA SER A 238 -23.35 -7.93 1.05
C SER A 238 -22.92 -6.72 0.22
N TYR A 239 -22.32 -5.72 0.85
CA TYR A 239 -21.74 -4.56 0.16
C TYR A 239 -20.56 -4.98 -0.72
N TYR A 240 -19.70 -5.85 -0.21
CA TYR A 240 -18.58 -6.39 -0.97
C TYR A 240 -19.06 -7.18 -2.20
N VAL A 241 -20.00 -8.10 -2.03
CA VAL A 241 -20.54 -8.90 -3.14
C VAL A 241 -21.18 -8.02 -4.20
N LEU A 242 -22.00 -7.05 -3.80
CA LEU A 242 -22.59 -6.07 -4.70
C LEU A 242 -21.53 -5.34 -5.53
N ALA A 243 -20.52 -4.77 -4.86
CA ALA A 243 -19.47 -4.01 -5.53
C ALA A 243 -18.62 -4.89 -6.46
N ARG A 244 -18.24 -6.09 -6.00
CA ARG A 244 -17.49 -7.07 -6.81
C ARG A 244 -18.25 -7.42 -8.09
N ASP A 245 -19.53 -7.76 -7.98
CA ASP A 245 -20.32 -8.21 -9.11
C ASP A 245 -20.57 -7.07 -10.10
N LEU A 246 -20.78 -5.85 -9.61
CA LEU A 246 -20.90 -4.66 -10.44
C LEU A 246 -19.60 -4.41 -11.24
N LEU A 247 -18.46 -4.43 -10.59
CA LEU A 247 -17.18 -4.20 -11.26
C LEU A 247 -16.83 -5.31 -12.25
N ARG A 248 -17.12 -6.57 -11.94
CA ARG A 248 -16.94 -7.69 -12.89
C ARG A 248 -17.83 -7.53 -14.12
N ASN A 249 -19.10 -7.14 -13.92
CA ASN A 249 -20.01 -6.87 -15.04
C ASN A 249 -19.57 -5.68 -15.88
N ALA A 250 -18.84 -4.73 -15.30
CA ALA A 250 -18.22 -3.63 -16.01
C ALA A 250 -16.88 -4.00 -16.70
N GLY A 251 -16.49 -5.29 -16.70
CA GLY A 251 -15.31 -5.80 -17.39
C GLY A 251 -14.01 -5.82 -16.59
N TYR A 252 -14.06 -5.52 -15.29
CA TYR A 252 -12.87 -5.56 -14.44
C TYR A 252 -12.56 -6.97 -13.98
N THR A 253 -11.27 -7.31 -14.01
CA THR A 253 -10.75 -8.54 -13.43
C THR A 253 -10.35 -8.29 -11.97
N GLN A 254 -10.85 -9.10 -11.06
CA GLN A 254 -10.46 -9.06 -9.67
C GLN A 254 -9.09 -9.72 -9.48
N THR A 255 -8.07 -8.95 -9.10
CA THR A 255 -6.69 -9.44 -8.91
C THR A 255 -6.34 -9.70 -7.44
N SER A 256 -7.07 -9.09 -6.52
CA SER A 256 -7.06 -9.42 -5.09
C SER A 256 -8.45 -9.15 -4.51
N MET A 257 -8.67 -9.43 -3.24
CA MET A 257 -9.96 -9.11 -2.60
C MET A 257 -10.38 -7.65 -2.83
N ARG A 258 -9.43 -6.73 -2.94
CA ARG A 258 -9.68 -5.28 -3.02
C ARG A 258 -9.42 -4.68 -4.38
N ARG A 259 -8.54 -5.28 -5.19
CA ARG A 259 -8.07 -4.68 -6.44
C ARG A 259 -8.80 -5.26 -7.64
N PHE A 260 -9.36 -4.36 -8.43
CA PHE A 260 -10.04 -4.63 -9.68
C PHE A 260 -9.32 -3.88 -10.80
N VAL A 261 -8.95 -4.57 -11.87
CA VAL A 261 -8.12 -4.02 -12.96
C VAL A 261 -8.84 -4.24 -14.29
N LEU A 262 -8.92 -3.19 -15.08
CA LEU A 262 -9.39 -3.27 -16.45
C LEU A 262 -8.21 -3.76 -17.33
N ASN A 263 -8.36 -4.90 -17.99
CA ASN A 263 -7.32 -5.49 -18.85
C ASN A 263 -5.98 -5.76 -18.14
N PRO A 264 -5.95 -6.57 -17.07
CA PRO A 264 -4.70 -6.87 -16.39
C PRO A 264 -3.73 -7.58 -17.32
N ALA A 265 -2.48 -7.09 -17.40
CA ALA A 265 -1.44 -7.81 -18.14
C ALA A 265 -1.17 -9.16 -17.47
N PRO A 266 -1.02 -10.26 -18.25
CA PRO A 266 -0.71 -11.58 -17.68
C PRO A 266 0.58 -11.60 -16.85
N SER A 267 1.53 -10.75 -17.22
CA SER A 267 2.82 -10.55 -16.56
C SER A 267 2.82 -9.43 -15.53
N ALA A 268 1.67 -8.76 -15.29
CA ALA A 268 1.61 -7.77 -14.23
C ALA A 268 2.08 -8.47 -12.96
N ALA A 269 3.29 -8.12 -12.54
CA ALA A 269 3.85 -8.60 -11.31
C ALA A 269 2.78 -8.45 -10.25
N ALA A 270 2.49 -9.53 -9.54
CA ALA A 270 1.71 -9.43 -8.33
C ALA A 270 2.30 -8.27 -7.53
N GLU A 271 1.47 -7.48 -6.89
CA GLU A 271 1.98 -6.50 -5.94
C GLU A 271 2.90 -7.22 -4.98
N SER A 272 4.18 -7.14 -5.24
CA SER A 272 5.29 -7.80 -4.56
C SER A 272 5.05 -9.27 -4.14
N CYS A 273 5.79 -10.16 -4.72
CA CYS A 273 5.71 -11.61 -4.42
C CYS A 273 6.30 -12.00 -3.05
N GLY A 274 6.68 -11.08 -2.22
CA GLY A 274 7.25 -11.37 -0.91
C GLY A 274 8.78 -11.43 -0.87
N PHE A 275 9.44 -11.49 -2.00
CA PHE A 275 10.91 -11.48 -2.12
C PHE A 275 11.46 -10.20 -2.73
N GLU A 276 10.63 -9.39 -3.33
CA GLU A 276 11.05 -8.10 -3.89
C GLU A 276 11.58 -7.19 -2.80
N ASN A 277 12.74 -6.61 -3.08
CA ASN A 277 13.30 -5.59 -2.24
C ASN A 277 12.54 -4.27 -2.41
N SER A 278 12.44 -3.54 -1.32
CA SER A 278 11.93 -2.17 -1.32
C SER A 278 12.79 -1.33 -0.39
N LEU A 279 13.37 -0.27 -0.91
CA LEU A 279 14.07 0.72 -0.13
C LEU A 279 13.18 1.95 0.03
N ALA A 280 12.93 2.34 1.28
CA ALA A 280 12.13 3.50 1.60
C ALA A 280 12.97 4.65 2.12
N LEU A 281 12.66 5.86 1.67
CA LEU A 281 13.16 7.11 2.19
C LEU A 281 12.09 7.81 3.03
N GLY A 282 12.52 8.53 4.04
CA GLY A 282 11.68 9.33 4.92
C GLY A 282 11.12 8.55 6.12
N ALA A 283 10.75 9.31 7.16
CA ALA A 283 10.14 8.77 8.37
C ALA A 283 8.79 8.11 8.07
N GLY A 284 8.57 6.89 8.57
CA GLY A 284 7.37 6.09 8.31
C GLY A 284 7.46 5.21 7.06
N GLY A 285 8.41 5.45 6.17
CA GLY A 285 8.70 4.58 5.04
C GLY A 285 9.21 3.21 5.49
N ARG A 286 8.71 2.13 4.87
CA ARG A 286 9.09 0.77 5.22
C ARG A 286 10.00 0.18 4.16
N SER A 287 11.18 -0.26 4.59
CA SER A 287 12.13 -0.98 3.75
C SER A 287 12.02 -2.49 3.98
N TYR A 288 12.15 -3.24 2.91
CA TYR A 288 12.19 -4.70 2.87
C TYR A 288 13.43 -5.11 2.09
N LEU A 289 14.50 -5.49 2.80
CA LEU A 289 15.76 -5.91 2.22
C LEU A 289 16.07 -7.35 2.63
N GLY A 290 15.72 -8.28 1.77
CA GLY A 290 15.77 -9.71 2.09
C GLY A 290 14.91 -10.03 3.32
N ASN A 291 15.52 -10.59 4.36
CA ASN A 291 14.83 -10.92 5.59
C ASN A 291 14.79 -9.79 6.64
N LEU A 292 15.35 -8.61 6.36
CA LEU A 292 15.25 -7.47 7.24
C LEU A 292 14.16 -6.50 6.77
N HIS A 293 13.16 -6.31 7.62
CA HIS A 293 12.14 -5.29 7.45
C HIS A 293 12.34 -4.19 8.49
N TYR A 294 12.41 -2.94 8.05
CA TYR A 294 12.64 -1.83 8.98
C TYR A 294 11.92 -0.55 8.55
N CYS A 295 11.69 0.31 9.52
CA CYS A 295 11.19 1.68 9.34
C CYS A 295 11.52 2.50 10.58
N SER A 296 11.23 3.80 10.58
CA SER A 296 11.20 4.57 11.83
C SER A 296 10.12 4.01 12.77
N PRO A 297 10.18 4.29 14.08
CA PRO A 297 9.07 4.01 14.99
C PRO A 297 7.75 4.54 14.42
N TRP A 298 6.67 3.81 14.65
CA TRP A 298 5.36 4.16 14.10
C TRP A 298 4.40 4.61 15.19
N SER A 299 3.58 5.59 14.88
CA SER A 299 2.47 6.01 15.72
C SER A 299 1.28 6.45 14.87
N SER A 300 0.07 6.18 15.36
CA SER A 300 -1.14 6.80 14.85
C SER A 300 -1.49 8.11 15.55
N ASN A 301 -0.79 8.48 16.61
CA ASN A 301 -0.96 9.75 17.30
C ASN A 301 -0.23 10.88 16.55
N LEU A 302 -0.96 11.95 16.20
CA LEU A 302 -0.43 13.06 15.39
C LEU A 302 0.77 13.75 16.03
N GLN A 303 0.73 13.98 17.36
CA GLN A 303 1.83 14.63 18.06
C GLN A 303 3.09 13.76 18.09
N THR A 304 2.91 12.46 18.35
CA THR A 304 4.01 11.49 18.32
C THR A 304 4.58 11.35 16.91
N SER A 305 3.73 11.30 15.87
CA SER A 305 4.19 11.28 14.48
C SER A 305 5.01 12.51 14.14
N ARG A 306 4.57 13.72 14.55
CA ARG A 306 5.32 14.95 14.34
C ARG A 306 6.69 14.93 15.04
N LYS A 307 6.77 14.40 16.27
CA LYS A 307 8.06 14.24 16.99
C LYS A 307 9.01 13.28 16.26
N ILE A 308 8.49 12.17 15.73
CA ILE A 308 9.29 11.20 14.96
C ILE A 308 9.81 11.86 13.67
N ILE A 309 8.98 12.63 12.96
CA ILE A 309 9.40 13.37 11.77
C ILE A 309 10.46 14.40 12.12
N GLN A 310 10.29 15.16 13.21
CA GLN A 310 11.28 16.12 13.67
C GLN A 310 12.61 15.43 14.02
N ALA A 311 12.57 14.32 14.74
CA ALA A 311 13.76 13.56 15.07
C ALA A 311 14.49 13.03 13.81
N PHE A 312 13.76 12.67 12.75
CA PHE A 312 14.34 12.32 11.46
C PHE A 312 15.02 13.53 10.78
N ILE A 313 14.38 14.71 10.82
CA ILE A 313 14.95 15.95 10.28
C ILE A 313 16.25 16.30 11.01
N ASP A 314 16.26 16.21 12.35
CA ASP A 314 17.37 16.64 13.20
C ASP A 314 18.49 15.60 13.29
N SER A 315 18.25 14.34 12.91
CA SER A 315 19.26 13.28 12.99
C SER A 315 20.47 13.62 12.09
N PRO A 316 21.70 13.58 12.61
CA PRO A 316 22.90 13.75 11.80
C PRO A 316 23.14 12.56 10.85
N ASP A 317 22.76 11.36 11.25
CA ASP A 317 22.81 10.14 10.44
C ASP A 317 21.38 9.60 10.20
N LYS A 318 20.95 9.69 8.94
CA LYS A 318 19.62 9.27 8.51
C LYS A 318 19.58 7.82 8.01
N THR A 319 20.72 7.13 8.07
CA THR A 319 20.84 5.73 7.63
C THR A 319 20.75 4.72 8.78
N VAL A 320 20.61 5.19 10.02
CA VAL A 320 20.51 4.35 11.21
C VAL A 320 19.26 3.45 11.13
N ILE A 321 19.47 2.14 11.29
CA ILE A 321 18.43 1.14 11.35
C ILE A 321 18.35 0.62 12.80
N ASN A 322 17.39 1.14 13.55
CA ASN A 322 17.21 0.81 14.97
C ASN A 322 15.80 0.28 15.31
N HIS A 323 14.90 0.18 14.32
CA HIS A 323 13.54 -0.31 14.51
C HIS A 323 13.09 -1.17 13.34
N GLY A 324 12.67 -2.41 13.61
CA GLY A 324 12.29 -3.32 12.54
C GLY A 324 12.02 -4.74 13.02
N TYR A 325 12.12 -5.66 12.10
CA TYR A 325 11.94 -7.09 12.30
C TYR A 325 12.92 -7.86 11.42
N LEU A 326 13.75 -8.69 12.03
CA LEU A 326 14.59 -9.64 11.31
C LEU A 326 13.81 -10.96 11.21
N LEU A 327 13.35 -11.30 10.01
CA LEU A 327 12.51 -12.47 9.77
C LEU A 327 13.36 -13.74 9.84
N PRO A 328 13.05 -14.67 10.75
CA PRO A 328 13.61 -16.03 10.70
C PRO A 328 13.03 -16.79 9.49
N PRO A 329 13.62 -17.93 9.10
CA PRO A 329 13.22 -18.70 7.93
C PRO A 329 11.72 -19.06 7.89
N ASP A 330 11.10 -19.40 9.01
CA ASP A 330 9.67 -19.71 9.08
C ASP A 330 8.80 -18.50 8.74
N GLU A 331 9.18 -17.30 9.20
CA GLU A 331 8.46 -16.07 8.87
C GLU A 331 8.61 -15.69 7.38
N MET A 332 9.74 -15.99 6.78
CA MET A 332 9.93 -15.82 5.33
C MET A 332 9.00 -16.75 4.53
N LYS A 333 8.84 -18.00 4.97
CA LYS A 333 7.88 -18.95 4.38
C LYS A 333 6.44 -18.45 4.50
N ARG A 334 6.03 -17.97 5.69
CA ARG A 334 4.69 -17.39 5.95
C ARG A 334 4.45 -16.18 5.06
N ARG A 335 5.43 -15.30 4.97
CA ARG A 335 5.36 -14.13 4.10
C ARG A 335 5.13 -14.53 2.64
N PHE A 336 5.85 -15.54 2.16
CA PHE A 336 5.69 -16.04 0.80
C PHE A 336 4.26 -16.55 0.55
N ILE A 337 3.71 -17.35 1.47
CA ILE A 337 2.32 -17.82 1.37
C ILE A 337 1.35 -16.64 1.31
N ILE A 338 1.43 -15.72 2.28
CA ILE A 338 0.51 -14.59 2.40
C ILE A 338 0.58 -13.68 1.16
N LYS A 339 1.77 -13.40 0.66
CA LYS A 339 1.96 -12.48 -0.48
C LYS A 339 1.60 -13.09 -1.83
N ASN A 340 1.50 -14.41 -1.95
CA ASN A 340 1.19 -15.09 -3.20
C ASN A 340 -0.22 -15.67 -3.24
N LEU A 341 -0.66 -16.37 -2.20
CA LEU A 341 -1.94 -17.11 -2.22
C LEU A 341 -3.15 -16.18 -2.43
N PHE A 342 -3.11 -14.98 -1.82
CA PHE A 342 -4.25 -14.05 -1.79
C PHE A 342 -4.31 -13.10 -3.01
N PHE A 343 -3.59 -13.46 -4.07
CA PHE A 343 -3.64 -12.84 -5.39
C PHE A 343 -4.17 -13.82 -6.44
N TRP A 344 -4.69 -13.27 -7.53
CA TRP A 344 -5.34 -14.05 -8.60
C TRP A 344 -4.43 -15.07 -9.28
N GLN A 345 -3.10 -14.79 -9.36
CA GLN A 345 -2.13 -15.76 -9.90
C GLN A 345 -1.98 -16.98 -8.98
N GLY A 346 -2.21 -16.81 -7.68
CA GLY A 346 -2.08 -17.84 -6.67
C GLY A 346 -0.63 -18.20 -6.32
N LEU A 347 -0.50 -19.08 -5.34
CA LEU A 347 0.77 -19.60 -4.83
C LEU A 347 1.37 -20.60 -5.81
N SER A 348 2.59 -20.37 -6.29
CA SER A 348 3.39 -21.34 -7.00
C SER A 348 4.06 -22.30 -6.02
N LEU A 349 3.67 -23.56 -6.05
CA LEU A 349 4.25 -24.61 -5.19
C LEU A 349 5.68 -24.94 -5.63
N SER A 350 5.96 -24.86 -6.94
CA SER A 350 7.32 -25.07 -7.48
C SER A 350 8.28 -23.96 -7.05
N ASP A 351 7.85 -22.68 -7.10
CA ASP A 351 8.70 -21.57 -6.67
C ASP A 351 8.95 -21.63 -5.16
N TYR A 352 7.91 -21.99 -4.38
CA TYR A 352 8.08 -22.21 -2.95
C TYR A 352 9.15 -23.30 -2.67
N GLN A 353 9.04 -24.43 -3.35
CA GLN A 353 10.00 -25.53 -3.21
C GLN A 353 11.42 -25.11 -3.61
N GLN A 354 11.55 -24.34 -4.68
CA GLN A 354 12.84 -23.83 -5.14
C GLN A 354 13.48 -22.89 -4.12
N TYR A 355 12.71 -21.95 -3.56
CA TYR A 355 13.21 -20.96 -2.61
C TYR A 355 13.55 -21.55 -1.23
N PHE A 356 12.72 -22.47 -0.73
CA PHE A 356 12.82 -22.93 0.65
C PHE A 356 13.34 -24.36 0.77
N THR A 357 13.55 -25.05 -0.35
CA THR A 357 13.93 -26.48 -0.37
C THR A 357 12.96 -27.31 0.49
N SER A 358 11.68 -26.96 0.46
CA SER A 358 10.61 -27.53 1.29
C SER A 358 9.27 -27.54 0.54
N ASP A 359 8.34 -28.38 0.97
CA ASP A 359 6.99 -28.47 0.40
C ASP A 359 6.02 -27.58 1.16
N ALA A 360 5.29 -26.70 0.45
CA ALA A 360 4.36 -25.74 1.05
C ALA A 360 3.18 -26.43 1.77
N LEU A 361 2.65 -27.53 1.23
CA LEU A 361 1.51 -28.24 1.83
C LEU A 361 1.94 -28.95 3.13
N ARG A 362 3.19 -29.44 3.16
CA ARG A 362 3.78 -30.03 4.37
C ARG A 362 4.07 -28.98 5.43
N ASP A 363 4.66 -27.83 5.04
CA ASP A 363 4.99 -26.76 5.96
C ASP A 363 3.73 -26.08 6.55
N PHE A 364 2.67 -26.01 5.72
CA PHE A 364 1.40 -25.35 6.07
C PHE A 364 0.20 -26.26 5.77
N PRO A 365 -0.15 -27.21 6.65
CA PRO A 365 -1.31 -28.11 6.45
C PRO A 365 -2.65 -27.41 6.29
N ASP A 366 -2.74 -26.13 6.70
CA ASP A 366 -3.92 -25.29 6.48
C ASP A 366 -4.23 -25.07 4.99
N LEU A 367 -3.23 -25.15 4.11
CA LEU A 367 -3.45 -25.09 2.66
C LEU A 367 -4.31 -26.26 2.17
N GLU A 368 -4.02 -27.50 2.63
CA GLU A 368 -4.87 -28.65 2.33
C GLU A 368 -6.27 -28.52 2.93
N ARG A 369 -6.36 -27.98 4.15
CA ARG A 369 -7.65 -27.68 4.76
C ARG A 369 -8.47 -26.72 3.90
N PHE A 370 -7.85 -25.66 3.36
CA PHE A 370 -8.51 -24.72 2.47
C PHE A 370 -8.98 -25.36 1.16
N ILE A 371 -8.20 -26.31 0.62
CA ILE A 371 -8.64 -27.09 -0.55
C ILE A 371 -9.90 -27.90 -0.20
N ARG A 372 -9.88 -28.67 0.91
CA ARG A 372 -11.02 -29.48 1.34
C ARG A 372 -12.26 -28.66 1.65
N GLN A 373 -12.10 -27.43 2.12
CA GLN A 373 -13.20 -26.49 2.41
C GLN A 373 -13.69 -25.70 1.20
N GLY A 374 -13.07 -25.89 0.02
CA GLY A 374 -13.44 -25.19 -1.20
C GLY A 374 -13.02 -23.71 -1.25
N TYR A 375 -12.08 -23.28 -0.42
CA TYR A 375 -11.52 -21.93 -0.49
C TYR A 375 -10.37 -21.82 -1.51
N CYS A 376 -9.73 -22.94 -1.77
CA CYS A 376 -8.65 -23.05 -2.76
C CYS A 376 -8.88 -24.23 -3.69
N TYR A 377 -8.27 -24.16 -4.85
CA TYR A 377 -8.15 -25.29 -5.78
C TYR A 377 -6.74 -25.33 -6.37
N GLN A 378 -6.26 -26.52 -6.66
CA GLN A 378 -4.97 -26.72 -7.31
C GLN A 378 -5.15 -26.78 -8.82
N ASN A 379 -4.33 -26.05 -9.54
CA ASN A 379 -4.24 -26.08 -11.00
C ASN A 379 -2.77 -26.23 -11.39
N GLY A 380 -2.36 -27.44 -11.76
CA GLY A 380 -0.96 -27.79 -11.98
C GLY A 380 -0.12 -27.56 -10.72
N SER A 381 0.96 -26.80 -10.84
CA SER A 381 1.84 -26.43 -9.73
C SER A 381 1.36 -25.20 -8.95
N ARG A 382 0.17 -24.67 -9.23
CA ARG A 382 -0.35 -23.47 -8.56
C ARG A 382 -1.58 -23.78 -7.71
N LEU A 383 -1.59 -23.20 -6.50
CA LEU A 383 -2.75 -23.17 -5.63
C LEU A 383 -3.41 -21.79 -5.74
N ARG A 384 -4.68 -21.77 -6.14
CA ARG A 384 -5.44 -20.52 -6.35
C ARG A 384 -6.65 -20.47 -5.44
N LEU A 385 -7.05 -19.27 -5.06
CA LEU A 385 -8.31 -19.05 -4.36
C LEU A 385 -9.49 -19.28 -5.30
N THR A 386 -10.55 -19.88 -4.76
CA THR A 386 -11.88 -19.85 -5.36
C THR A 386 -12.48 -18.44 -5.18
N GLU A 387 -13.63 -18.17 -5.78
CA GLU A 387 -14.35 -16.91 -5.55
C GLU A 387 -14.69 -16.72 -4.06
N THR A 388 -15.12 -17.77 -3.40
CA THR A 388 -15.38 -17.76 -1.94
C THR A 388 -14.09 -17.51 -1.15
N GLY A 389 -13.00 -18.17 -1.51
CA GLY A 389 -11.70 -17.95 -0.88
C GLY A 389 -11.21 -16.51 -1.04
N MET A 390 -11.38 -15.92 -2.24
CA MET A 390 -11.02 -14.54 -2.51
C MET A 390 -11.84 -13.56 -1.65
N ALA A 391 -13.15 -13.79 -1.55
CA ALA A 391 -14.03 -12.96 -0.72
C ALA A 391 -13.71 -13.04 0.79
N LEU A 392 -13.10 -14.12 1.23
CA LEU A 392 -12.74 -14.37 2.62
C LEU A 392 -11.24 -14.15 2.92
N SER A 393 -10.49 -13.51 2.02
CA SER A 393 -9.04 -13.34 2.17
C SER A 393 -8.63 -12.77 3.52
N ASP A 394 -9.38 -11.78 4.06
CA ASP A 394 -9.10 -11.17 5.36
C ASP A 394 -9.32 -12.08 6.57
N CYS A 395 -10.09 -13.17 6.38
CA CYS A 395 -10.26 -14.22 7.40
C CYS A 395 -9.24 -15.34 7.24
N LEU A 396 -8.89 -15.67 6.00
CA LEU A 396 -8.04 -16.82 5.68
C LEU A 396 -6.56 -16.48 5.89
N ALA A 397 -6.13 -15.27 5.47
CA ALA A 397 -4.74 -14.87 5.56
C ALA A 397 -4.17 -14.85 7.00
N PRO A 398 -4.90 -14.42 8.05
CA PRO A 398 -4.43 -14.46 9.43
C PRO A 398 -4.07 -15.85 9.96
N VAL A 399 -4.56 -16.92 9.33
CA VAL A 399 -4.21 -18.31 9.71
C VAL A 399 -2.71 -18.58 9.54
N PHE A 400 -2.06 -17.87 8.61
CA PHE A 400 -0.61 -18.00 8.36
C PHE A 400 0.24 -17.08 9.23
N VAL A 401 -0.35 -16.20 10.04
CA VAL A 401 0.38 -15.36 10.99
C VAL A 401 0.89 -16.23 12.14
N SER A 402 2.19 -16.12 12.46
CA SER A 402 2.74 -16.90 13.57
C SER A 402 2.23 -16.42 14.91
N PRO A 403 2.21 -17.30 15.94
CA PRO A 403 1.85 -16.89 17.31
C PRO A 403 2.75 -15.77 17.84
N GLU A 404 4.03 -15.76 17.50
CA GLU A 404 4.97 -14.72 17.91
C GLU A 404 4.61 -13.36 17.30
N VAL A 405 4.35 -13.33 16.00
CA VAL A 405 3.94 -12.08 15.32
C VAL A 405 2.61 -11.59 15.87
N MET A 406 1.62 -12.47 16.07
CA MET A 406 0.35 -12.09 16.70
C MET A 406 0.55 -11.48 18.10
N LEU A 407 1.41 -12.07 18.91
CA LEU A 407 1.71 -11.55 20.25
C LEU A 407 2.36 -10.16 20.19
N ARG A 408 3.27 -9.95 19.24
CA ARG A 408 3.91 -8.65 19.03
C ARG A 408 2.90 -7.61 18.57
N GLU A 409 2.03 -7.94 17.63
CA GLU A 409 1.00 -7.02 17.10
C GLU A 409 -0.01 -6.63 18.19
N ASN A 410 -0.42 -7.54 19.04
CA ASN A 410 -1.38 -7.29 20.11
C ASN A 410 -0.83 -6.44 21.26
N ARG A 411 0.47 -6.43 21.50
CA ARG A 411 1.10 -5.59 22.55
C ARG A 411 1.16 -4.11 22.21
N GLN A 412 0.87 -3.73 20.96
CA GLN A 412 0.85 -2.32 20.53
C GLN A 412 -0.57 -1.79 20.26
N ARG A 413 -1.59 -2.61 20.43
CA ARG A 413 -3.00 -2.20 20.39
C ARG A 413 -3.48 -1.85 21.81
#